data_5c6837f0ea7bce77f63fd1ba8d413ee3
#
_entry.id   5c6837f0ea7bce77f63fd1ba8d413ee3
#
_cell.length_a   1.000
_cell.length_b   1.000
_cell.length_c   1.000
_cell.angle_alpha   90.00
_cell.angle_beta   90.00
_cell.angle_gamma   90.00
#
_symmetry.space_group_name_H-M   'P 1'
#
loop_
_entity.id
_entity.type
_entity.pdbx_description
1 polymer ?
#
loop_
_entity_poly.entity_id
_entity_poly.type
_entity_poly.pdbx_seq_one_letter_code
_entity_poly.pdbx_strand_id
1 'polypeptide(L)' 'MKVGDLVKVNRYRFKGEPCYAIIVAFDKDNDPIISYVGADSEPHSVYRSNIEVLSSADQRSSK' A
#
# COMPACT_ATOMS: atom_id res chain seq x y z
N MET A 1 1.36 5.51 -9.12
CA MET A 1 1.51 4.44 -8.11
C MET A 1 2.67 3.58 -8.51
N LYS A 2 3.62 3.41 -7.61
CA LYS A 2 4.86 2.69 -7.90
C LYS A 2 5.27 1.87 -6.72
N VAL A 3 6.15 0.90 -6.96
CA VAL A 3 6.77 0.13 -5.89
C VAL A 3 7.52 1.11 -4.97
N GLY A 4 7.31 0.97 -3.68
CA GLY A 4 7.89 1.84 -2.68
C GLY A 4 6.97 2.94 -2.18
N ASP A 5 5.81 3.10 -2.80
CA ASP A 5 4.85 4.11 -2.36
C ASP A 5 4.23 3.69 -1.04
N LEU A 6 4.03 4.67 -0.17
CA LEU A 6 3.30 4.46 1.08
C LEU A 6 1.82 4.69 0.81
N VAL A 7 1.00 3.74 1.20
CA VAL A 7 -0.43 3.81 0.95
C VAL A 7 -1.22 3.56 2.22
N LYS A 8 -2.43 4.09 2.22
CA LYS A 8 -3.40 3.83 3.27
C LYS A 8 -4.46 2.91 2.69
N VAL A 9 -4.71 1.79 3.37
CA VAL A 9 -5.68 0.83 2.91
C VAL A 9 -7.02 1.15 3.54
N ASN A 10 -8.06 1.26 2.72
CA ASN A 10 -9.39 1.65 3.18
C ASN A 10 -10.14 0.52 3.84
N ARG A 11 -9.48 -0.55 4.19
CA ARG A 11 -10.03 -1.63 4.98
C ARG A 11 -9.52 -1.51 6.38
N TYR A 12 -10.39 -1.72 7.34
CA TYR A 12 -9.99 -1.68 8.73
C TYR A 12 -9.90 -3.08 9.26
N ARG A 13 -8.72 -3.43 9.74
CA ARG A 13 -8.54 -4.73 10.38
C ARG A 13 -9.06 -4.69 11.79
N PHE A 14 -8.91 -3.52 12.43
CA PHE A 14 -9.38 -3.32 13.77
C PHE A 14 -10.29 -2.13 13.77
N LYS A 15 -11.15 -2.10 14.73
CA LYS A 15 -12.14 -1.08 14.85
C LYS A 15 -11.52 0.31 14.81
N GLY A 16 -11.89 1.07 13.80
CA GLY A 16 -11.54 2.48 13.75
C GLY A 16 -10.13 2.82 13.38
N GLU A 17 -9.31 1.85 13.00
CA GLU A 17 -7.92 2.14 12.69
C GLU A 17 -7.60 1.81 11.25
N PRO A 18 -7.06 2.78 10.51
CA PRO A 18 -6.66 2.52 9.14
C PRO A 18 -5.40 1.66 9.10
N CYS A 19 -5.23 0.95 7.99
CA CYS A 19 -4.04 0.15 7.75
C CYS A 19 -3.13 0.89 6.79
N TYR A 20 -1.83 0.90 7.09
CA TYR A 20 -0.83 1.51 6.22
C TYR A 20 0.03 0.40 5.64
N ALA A 21 0.48 0.61 4.42
CA ALA A 21 1.25 -0.41 3.73
C ALA A 21 2.19 0.22 2.73
N ILE A 22 3.14 -0.59 2.26
CA ILE A 22 4.08 -0.20 1.21
C ILE A 22 3.81 -1.09 0.01
N ILE A 23 3.79 -0.51 -1.17
CA ILE A 23 3.65 -1.29 -2.39
C ILE A 23 4.98 -1.97 -2.67
N VAL A 24 4.95 -3.30 -2.77
CA VAL A 24 6.17 -4.06 -3.01
C VAL A 24 6.25 -4.65 -4.41
N ALA A 25 5.11 -4.75 -5.10
CA ALA A 25 5.07 -5.29 -6.46
C ALA A 25 3.70 -5.03 -7.07
N PHE A 26 3.52 -5.48 -8.30
CA PHE A 26 2.22 -5.48 -8.95
C PHE A 26 1.99 -6.88 -9.52
N ASP A 27 0.75 -7.33 -9.48
CA ASP A 27 0.44 -8.65 -10.02
C ASP A 27 0.16 -8.56 -11.52
N LYS A 28 -0.22 -9.69 -12.10
CA LYS A 28 -0.41 -9.75 -13.55
C LYS A 28 -1.57 -8.89 -14.02
N ASP A 29 -2.49 -8.57 -13.14
CA ASP A 29 -3.62 -7.69 -13.45
C ASP A 29 -3.29 -6.24 -13.15
N ASN A 30 -2.04 -5.96 -12.80
CA ASN A 30 -1.58 -4.63 -12.50
C ASN A 30 -2.16 -4.07 -11.22
N ASP A 31 -2.60 -4.94 -10.33
CA ASP A 31 -3.07 -4.54 -9.01
C ASP A 31 -1.88 -4.51 -8.06
N PRO A 32 -1.83 -3.54 -7.15
CA PRO A 32 -0.69 -3.43 -6.25
C PRO A 32 -0.66 -4.59 -5.24
N ILE A 33 0.53 -5.08 -5.02
CA ILE A 33 0.79 -6.05 -3.94
C ILE A 33 1.44 -5.27 -2.83
N ILE A 34 0.85 -5.32 -1.65
CA ILE A 34 1.26 -4.49 -0.53
C ILE A 34 1.73 -5.35 0.63
N SER A 35 2.59 -4.74 1.45
CA SER A 35 3.03 -5.31 2.71
C SER A 35 2.67 -4.34 3.80
N TYR A 36 1.90 -4.78 4.78
CA TYR A 36 1.44 -3.91 5.86
C TYR A 36 2.59 -3.47 6.74
N VAL A 37 2.59 -2.19 7.09
CA VAL A 37 3.59 -1.62 7.98
C VAL A 37 3.28 -2.08 9.40
N GLY A 38 4.30 -2.62 10.05
CA GLY A 38 4.17 -3.00 11.45
C GLY A 38 3.42 -4.30 11.68
N ALA A 39 3.14 -5.05 10.64
CA ALA A 39 2.45 -6.33 10.76
C ALA A 39 3.29 -7.44 10.19
N ASP A 40 3.13 -8.61 10.76
CA ASP A 40 3.87 -9.80 10.34
C ASP A 40 3.06 -10.60 9.34
N SER A 41 2.52 -9.96 8.35
CA SER A 41 1.71 -10.65 7.36
C SER A 41 2.44 -10.65 6.02
N GLU A 42 2.13 -11.66 5.22
CA GLU A 42 2.73 -11.76 3.90
C GLU A 42 2.11 -10.74 2.96
N PRO A 43 2.87 -10.28 1.97
CA PRO A 43 2.31 -9.37 0.98
C PRO A 43 1.15 -10.01 0.23
N HIS A 44 0.18 -9.20 -0.13
CA HIS A 44 -0.95 -9.68 -0.92
C HIS A 44 -1.47 -8.55 -1.78
N SER A 45 -2.22 -8.91 -2.82
CA SER A 45 -2.75 -7.93 -3.74
C SER A 45 -4.04 -7.34 -3.20
N VAL A 46 -4.28 -6.09 -3.55
CA VAL A 46 -5.52 -5.39 -3.20
C VAL A 46 -5.99 -4.61 -4.41
N TYR A 47 -7.26 -4.23 -4.41
CA TYR A 47 -7.77 -3.38 -5.48
C TYR A 47 -7.28 -1.96 -5.28
N ARG A 48 -6.97 -1.30 -6.39
CA ARG A 48 -6.51 0.08 -6.33
C ARG A 48 -7.52 1.00 -5.67
N SER A 49 -8.79 0.70 -5.84
CA SER A 49 -9.84 1.53 -5.26
C SER A 49 -9.88 1.43 -3.74
N ASN A 50 -9.20 0.44 -3.18
CA ASN A 50 -9.19 0.25 -1.74
C ASN A 50 -8.00 0.90 -1.06
N ILE A 51 -7.15 1.58 -1.82
CA ILE A 51 -5.96 2.21 -1.24
C ILE A 51 -5.87 3.65 -1.69
N GLU A 52 -5.12 4.42 -0.91
CA GLU A 52 -4.86 5.82 -1.19
C GLU A 52 -3.37 6.05 -1.04
N VAL A 53 -2.73 6.58 -2.07
CA VAL A 53 -1.30 6.86 -2.01
C VAL A 53 -1.08 8.08 -1.12
N LEU A 54 -0.30 7.89 -0.07
CA LEU A 54 0.01 8.96 0.88
C LEU A 54 1.33 9.63 0.55
N SER A 55 2.32 8.85 0.10
CA SER A 55 3.62 9.37 -0.19
C SER A 55 4.20 8.60 -1.36
N SER A 56 4.47 9.30 -2.43
CA SER A 56 5.03 8.68 -3.63
C SER A 56 6.54 8.61 -3.49
N ALA A 57 7.12 7.48 -3.89
CA ALA A 57 8.56 7.33 -3.86
C ALA A 57 9.23 8.40 -4.72
N ASP A 58 8.62 8.72 -5.86
CA ASP A 58 9.16 9.77 -6.73
C ASP A 58 9.17 11.12 -6.06
N GLN A 59 8.12 11.44 -5.34
CA GLN A 59 8.03 12.74 -4.69
C GLN A 59 9.05 12.89 -3.57
N ARG A 60 9.32 11.79 -2.88
CA ARG A 60 10.28 11.85 -1.80
C ARG A 60 11.68 12.17 -2.29
N SER A 61 11.99 11.72 -3.49
CA SER A 61 13.34 11.93 -4.03
C SER A 61 13.51 13.29 -4.64
N SER A 62 12.49 14.08 -4.74
CA SER A 62 12.58 15.36 -5.42
C SER A 62 13.10 16.47 -4.51
N LYS A 63 13.41 16.17 -3.31
CA LYS A 63 13.94 17.20 -2.40
C LYS A 63 15.45 17.35 -2.54
#